data_10a2e27943120258b64ab4dad6712d0d
#
_entry.id   10a2e27943120258b64ab4dad6712d0d
#
_cell.length_a   1.000
_cell.length_b   1.000
_cell.length_c   1.000
_cell.angle_alpha   90.00
_cell.angle_beta   90.00
_cell.angle_gamma   90.00
#
_symmetry.space_group_name_H-M   'P 1'
#
loop_
_entity.id
_entity.type
_entity.pdbx_description
1 polymer ?
#
loop_
_entity_poly.entity_id
_entity_poly.type
_entity_poly.pdbx_seq_one_letter_code
_entity_poly.pdbx_strand_id
1 'polypeptide(L)'
;IHYIEPGSLSIENGKSYGDLTIIKLKDVAYQYVEKSQSIRTPLNTLSVILMRKDPPVDDQFIYDTQIVSFAESEGVLIVNSPQGLRDMNEKLTALQFPQCCPETLVSRSKVDLKDFIKKHADVVLKPLDGMGGKSIFRVKDTDDNINVILETLTAKGSIALAQKYIPEIVLGDKRILMIDGEPVPFVLARIPQGDDF
;
A
#
# COMPACT_ATOMS: atom_id res chain seq x y z
N ILE A 1 7.66 20.59 -12.19
CA ILE A 1 6.91 19.54 -11.46
C ILE A 1 6.11 20.23 -10.37
N HIS A 2 4.84 19.84 -10.22
CA HIS A 2 3.98 20.29 -9.14
C HIS A 2 3.85 19.17 -8.09
N TYR A 3 3.87 19.55 -6.84
CA TYR A 3 3.56 18.68 -5.72
C TYR A 3 2.19 19.07 -5.19
N ILE A 4 1.31 18.09 -4.98
CA ILE A 4 0.01 18.29 -4.35
C ILE A 4 0.14 17.90 -2.90
N GLU A 5 -0.15 18.84 -2.00
CA GLU A 5 -0.07 18.56 -0.56
C GLU A 5 -1.12 17.51 -0.16
N PRO A 6 -0.74 16.46 0.58
CA PRO A 6 -1.69 15.49 1.09
C PRO A 6 -2.79 16.17 1.90
N GLY A 7 -4.05 15.80 1.66
CA GLY A 7 -5.21 16.37 2.33
C GLY A 7 -5.68 17.72 1.78
N SER A 8 -5.05 18.26 0.73
CA SER A 8 -5.49 19.51 0.09
C SER A 8 -6.51 19.31 -1.04
N LEU A 9 -6.76 18.06 -1.42
CA LEU A 9 -7.72 17.75 -2.47
C LEU A 9 -9.14 18.15 -2.06
N SER A 10 -9.88 18.74 -2.99
CA SER A 10 -11.25 19.19 -2.76
C SER A 10 -12.09 19.14 -4.04
N ILE A 11 -13.41 19.14 -3.86
CA ILE A 11 -14.39 19.27 -4.95
C ILE A 11 -15.24 20.50 -4.68
N GLU A 12 -15.39 21.35 -5.69
CA GLU A 12 -16.29 22.48 -5.67
C GLU A 12 -17.08 22.53 -6.98
N ASN A 13 -18.42 22.50 -6.87
CA ASN A 13 -19.32 22.51 -8.03
C ASN A 13 -18.97 21.48 -9.11
N GLY A 14 -18.59 20.25 -8.70
CA GLY A 14 -18.25 19.15 -9.59
C GLY A 14 -16.83 19.23 -10.21
N LYS A 15 -16.03 20.21 -9.81
CA LYS A 15 -14.63 20.34 -10.26
C LYS A 15 -13.67 19.99 -9.12
N SER A 16 -12.62 19.27 -9.44
CA SER A 16 -11.58 18.89 -8.48
C SER A 16 -10.44 19.92 -8.44
N TYR A 17 -9.97 20.18 -7.21
CA TYR A 17 -8.89 21.14 -6.92
C TYR A 17 -7.87 20.50 -6.01
N GLY A 18 -6.65 21.03 -6.03
CA GLY A 18 -5.58 20.72 -5.07
C GLY A 18 -4.70 21.94 -4.84
N ASP A 19 -4.05 21.97 -3.70
CA ASP A 19 -3.04 23.00 -3.43
C ASP A 19 -1.71 22.55 -4.04
N LEU A 20 -1.32 23.23 -5.13
CA LEU A 20 -0.16 22.88 -5.93
C LEU A 20 1.04 23.76 -5.55
N THR A 21 2.13 23.11 -5.21
CA THR A 21 3.42 23.72 -4.92
C THR A 21 4.39 23.35 -6.04
N ILE A 22 4.99 24.35 -6.69
CA ILE A 22 6.06 24.08 -7.65
C ILE A 22 7.29 23.61 -6.89
N ILE A 23 7.83 22.46 -7.28
CA ILE A 23 9.07 21.93 -6.75
C ILE A 23 10.19 22.02 -7.77
N LYS A 24 11.37 22.47 -7.31
CA LYS A 24 12.63 22.42 -8.06
C LYS A 24 13.56 21.47 -7.35
N LEU A 25 14.14 20.55 -8.09
CA LEU A 25 15.14 19.62 -7.55
C LEU A 25 16.48 20.32 -7.50
N LYS A 26 17.23 20.10 -6.41
CA LYS A 26 18.60 20.58 -6.21
C LYS A 26 19.50 19.40 -5.92
N ASP A 27 20.71 19.44 -6.42
CA ASP A 27 21.76 18.47 -6.10
C ASP A 27 22.59 19.01 -4.92
N VAL A 28 21.92 19.19 -3.77
CA VAL A 28 22.52 19.64 -2.52
C VAL A 28 22.13 18.67 -1.42
N ALA A 29 23.11 18.06 -0.78
CA ALA A 29 22.88 17.11 0.29
C ALA A 29 21.96 17.70 1.39
N TYR A 30 20.93 16.93 1.77
CA TYR A 30 19.90 17.31 2.75
C TYR A 30 18.97 18.48 2.36
N GLN A 31 19.11 19.05 1.15
CA GLN A 31 18.27 20.13 0.62
C GLN A 31 17.85 19.86 -0.84
N TYR A 32 17.38 18.64 -1.07
CA TYR A 32 17.08 18.18 -2.44
C TYR A 32 15.91 18.87 -3.11
N VAL A 33 15.05 19.56 -2.36
CA VAL A 33 13.83 20.18 -2.87
C VAL A 33 13.70 21.62 -2.43
N GLU A 34 13.44 22.50 -3.39
CA GLU A 34 12.98 23.87 -3.14
C GLU A 34 11.49 23.96 -3.51
N LYS A 35 10.67 24.46 -2.59
CA LYS A 35 9.22 24.60 -2.75
C LYS A 35 8.86 26.07 -2.92
N SER A 36 7.95 26.39 -3.88
CA SER A 36 7.30 27.70 -3.97
C SER A 36 6.14 27.81 -2.97
N GLN A 37 5.46 28.94 -2.98
CA GLN A 37 4.17 29.08 -2.31
C GLN A 37 3.15 28.13 -2.96
N SER A 38 2.29 27.52 -2.13
CA SER A 38 1.20 26.69 -2.59
C SER A 38 0.03 27.50 -3.11
N ILE A 39 -0.59 27.07 -4.20
CA ILE A 39 -1.71 27.76 -4.86
C ILE A 39 -2.81 26.74 -5.14
N ARG A 40 -4.02 27.04 -4.67
CA ARG A 40 -5.20 26.25 -5.01
C ARG A 40 -5.48 26.30 -6.51
N THR A 41 -5.46 25.16 -7.16
CA THR A 41 -5.49 25.05 -8.62
C THR A 41 -6.48 23.95 -9.05
N PRO A 42 -7.29 24.18 -10.12
CA PRO A 42 -8.11 23.14 -10.70
C PRO A 42 -7.24 22.02 -11.27
N LEU A 43 -7.54 20.77 -10.93
CA LEU A 43 -6.71 19.61 -11.34
C LEU A 43 -6.77 19.35 -12.85
N ASN A 44 -7.85 19.73 -13.53
CA ASN A 44 -7.99 19.59 -14.98
C ASN A 44 -7.04 20.47 -15.80
N THR A 45 -6.30 21.36 -15.15
CA THR A 45 -5.22 22.15 -15.80
C THR A 45 -3.91 21.37 -15.93
N LEU A 46 -3.82 20.20 -15.29
CA LEU A 46 -2.65 19.33 -15.33
C LEU A 46 -2.75 18.35 -16.50
N SER A 47 -1.63 18.02 -17.11
CA SER A 47 -1.57 16.98 -18.16
C SER A 47 -1.57 15.57 -17.57
N VAL A 48 -0.90 15.38 -16.41
CA VAL A 48 -0.77 14.10 -15.74
C VAL A 48 -0.67 14.29 -14.24
N ILE A 49 -1.27 13.36 -13.49
CA ILE A 49 -1.12 13.27 -12.04
C ILE A 49 -0.58 11.89 -11.70
N LEU A 50 0.52 11.84 -10.96
CA LEU A 50 1.06 10.61 -10.40
C LEU A 50 0.54 10.44 -8.98
N MET A 51 -0.36 9.49 -8.76
CA MET A 51 -0.89 9.15 -7.44
C MET A 51 0.14 8.32 -6.68
N ARG A 52 1.06 8.98 -5.98
CA ARG A 52 2.19 8.37 -5.27
C ARG A 52 2.07 8.50 -3.76
N LYS A 53 0.84 8.67 -3.25
CA LYS A 53 0.58 8.70 -1.81
C LYS A 53 0.90 7.34 -1.20
N ASP A 54 1.63 7.35 -0.09
CA ASP A 54 1.91 6.15 0.69
C ASP A 54 0.67 5.65 1.45
N PRO A 55 0.56 4.36 1.75
CA PRO A 55 -0.44 3.82 2.69
C PRO A 55 -0.41 4.55 4.05
N PRO A 56 -1.46 4.47 4.88
CA PRO A 56 -2.50 3.42 4.83
C PRO A 56 -3.53 3.66 3.72
N VAL A 57 -4.12 2.57 3.21
CA VAL A 57 -5.27 2.62 2.31
C VAL A 57 -6.52 2.65 3.17
N ASP A 58 -6.76 3.81 3.73
CA ASP A 58 -7.90 4.15 4.60
C ASP A 58 -9.01 4.90 3.81
N ASP A 59 -10.04 5.32 4.50
CA ASP A 59 -11.14 6.08 3.89
C ASP A 59 -10.63 7.37 3.22
N GLN A 60 -9.62 8.03 3.80
CA GLN A 60 -9.06 9.26 3.24
C GLN A 60 -8.31 8.99 1.93
N PHE A 61 -7.57 7.88 1.88
CA PHE A 61 -6.94 7.45 0.63
C PHE A 61 -7.98 7.17 -0.45
N ILE A 62 -9.08 6.49 -0.10
CA ILE A 62 -10.19 6.20 -1.02
C ILE A 62 -10.83 7.52 -1.51
N TYR A 63 -11.10 8.47 -0.61
CA TYR A 63 -11.66 9.78 -0.99
C TYR A 63 -10.71 10.55 -1.92
N ASP A 64 -9.41 10.56 -1.66
CA ASP A 64 -8.43 11.18 -2.54
C ASP A 64 -8.48 10.57 -3.95
N THR A 65 -8.57 9.23 -4.06
CA THR A 65 -8.73 8.57 -5.37
C THR A 65 -10.02 8.96 -6.07
N GLN A 66 -11.12 9.12 -5.32
CA GLN A 66 -12.40 9.56 -5.88
C GLN A 66 -12.33 11.02 -6.37
N ILE A 67 -11.67 11.89 -5.62
CA ILE A 67 -11.50 13.30 -6.02
C ILE A 67 -10.68 13.41 -7.31
N VAL A 68 -9.57 12.69 -7.43
CA VAL A 68 -8.76 12.74 -8.65
C VAL A 68 -9.46 12.08 -9.85
N SER A 69 -10.43 11.18 -9.64
CA SER A 69 -11.27 10.63 -10.71
C SER A 69 -12.09 11.71 -11.45
N PHE A 70 -12.43 12.84 -10.80
CA PHE A 70 -13.08 13.95 -11.47
C PHE A 70 -12.15 14.58 -12.51
N ALA A 71 -10.86 14.76 -12.19
CA ALA A 71 -9.88 15.23 -13.16
C ALA A 71 -9.66 14.22 -14.30
N GLU A 72 -9.66 12.92 -13.99
CA GLU A 72 -9.58 11.85 -15.00
C GLU A 72 -10.75 11.93 -16.00
N SER A 73 -11.98 12.19 -15.52
CA SER A 73 -13.16 12.36 -16.38
C SER A 73 -13.10 13.59 -17.27
N GLU A 74 -12.29 14.58 -16.90
CA GLU A 74 -12.01 15.79 -17.69
C GLU A 74 -10.78 15.65 -18.60
N GLY A 75 -10.19 14.43 -18.70
CA GLY A 75 -9.12 14.11 -19.65
C GLY A 75 -7.70 14.17 -19.08
N VAL A 76 -7.52 14.36 -17.77
CA VAL A 76 -6.20 14.29 -17.13
C VAL A 76 -5.77 12.82 -17.01
N LEU A 77 -4.55 12.52 -17.44
CA LEU A 77 -3.98 11.19 -17.23
C LEU A 77 -3.62 10.99 -15.76
N ILE A 78 -4.23 9.99 -15.11
CA ILE A 78 -3.91 9.63 -13.74
C ILE A 78 -3.14 8.30 -13.71
N VAL A 79 -1.97 8.27 -13.07
CA VAL A 79 -1.11 7.09 -12.94
C VAL A 79 -0.82 6.80 -11.44
N ASN A 80 -1.17 5.62 -10.93
CA ASN A 80 -2.01 4.59 -11.55
C ASN A 80 -3.48 5.04 -11.57
N SER A 81 -4.32 4.34 -12.38
CA SER A 81 -5.76 4.62 -12.44
C SER A 81 -6.38 4.66 -11.04
N PRO A 82 -7.18 5.69 -10.71
CA PRO A 82 -7.86 5.80 -9.42
C PRO A 82 -8.76 4.60 -9.12
N GLN A 83 -9.45 4.08 -10.13
CA GLN A 83 -10.27 2.88 -10.00
C GLN A 83 -9.39 1.66 -9.68
N GLY A 84 -8.27 1.51 -10.39
CA GLY A 84 -7.31 0.42 -10.14
C GLY A 84 -6.76 0.46 -8.72
N LEU A 85 -6.44 1.66 -8.20
CA LEU A 85 -5.98 1.81 -6.82
C LEU A 85 -7.03 1.39 -5.78
N ARG A 86 -8.33 1.63 -6.05
CA ARG A 86 -9.42 1.20 -5.18
C ARG A 86 -9.67 -0.31 -5.22
N ASP A 87 -9.59 -0.89 -6.42
CA ASP A 87 -9.97 -2.29 -6.64
C ASP A 87 -8.84 -3.28 -6.34
N MET A 88 -7.60 -2.83 -6.44
CA MET A 88 -6.40 -3.69 -6.38
C MET A 88 -5.65 -3.52 -5.07
N ASN A 89 -6.24 -4.06 -3.97
CA ASN A 89 -5.47 -4.18 -2.72
C ASN A 89 -4.26 -5.09 -2.94
N GLU A 90 -3.06 -4.64 -2.61
CA GLU A 90 -1.79 -5.34 -2.88
C GLU A 90 -1.71 -6.77 -2.33
N LYS A 91 -2.39 -7.02 -1.19
CA LYS A 91 -2.39 -8.34 -0.55
C LYS A 91 -3.49 -9.25 -1.07
N LEU A 92 -4.67 -8.68 -1.35
CA LEU A 92 -5.82 -9.45 -1.84
C LEU A 92 -5.71 -9.78 -3.33
N THR A 93 -5.21 -8.84 -4.14
CA THR A 93 -5.04 -9.05 -5.58
C THR A 93 -4.10 -10.21 -5.88
N ALA A 94 -3.04 -10.38 -5.09
CA ALA A 94 -2.12 -11.50 -5.22
C ALA A 94 -2.83 -12.86 -5.11
N LEU A 95 -3.92 -12.96 -4.35
CA LEU A 95 -4.68 -14.20 -4.15
C LEU A 95 -5.52 -14.61 -5.37
N GLN A 96 -5.67 -13.76 -6.37
CA GLN A 96 -6.22 -14.14 -7.68
C GLN A 96 -5.26 -15.05 -8.45
N PHE A 97 -4.00 -15.16 -7.99
CA PHE A 97 -2.93 -15.98 -8.55
C PHE A 97 -2.41 -16.97 -7.50
N PRO A 98 -3.25 -17.94 -7.05
CA PRO A 98 -2.89 -18.82 -5.94
C PRO A 98 -1.63 -19.65 -6.20
N GLN A 99 -1.30 -19.92 -7.46
CA GLN A 99 -0.06 -20.60 -7.87
C GLN A 99 1.21 -19.79 -7.59
N CYS A 100 1.08 -18.48 -7.36
CA CYS A 100 2.18 -17.56 -7.04
C CYS A 100 2.25 -17.20 -5.55
N CYS A 101 1.34 -17.74 -4.74
CA CYS A 101 1.22 -17.41 -3.32
C CYS A 101 1.42 -18.65 -2.45
N PRO A 102 2.00 -18.54 -1.25
CA PRO A 102 1.90 -19.59 -0.25
C PRO A 102 0.45 -19.76 0.21
N GLU A 103 0.13 -20.88 0.85
CA GLU A 103 -1.20 -21.08 1.43
C GLU A 103 -1.58 -19.89 2.30
N THR A 104 -2.76 -19.33 2.05
CA THR A 104 -3.21 -18.06 2.63
C THR A 104 -4.68 -18.14 3.04
N LEU A 105 -5.00 -17.60 4.20
CA LEU A 105 -6.36 -17.35 4.67
C LEU A 105 -6.55 -15.86 4.92
N VAL A 106 -7.67 -15.31 4.48
CA VAL A 106 -8.10 -13.94 4.81
C VAL A 106 -9.41 -14.03 5.58
N SER A 107 -9.40 -13.63 6.84
CA SER A 107 -10.59 -13.74 7.71
C SER A 107 -10.57 -12.70 8.83
N ARG A 108 -11.74 -12.40 9.35
CA ARG A 108 -11.92 -11.69 10.63
C ARG A 108 -12.29 -12.65 11.78
N SER A 109 -12.52 -13.90 11.45
CA SER A 109 -12.84 -14.96 12.42
C SER A 109 -11.57 -15.42 13.12
N LYS A 110 -11.49 -15.16 14.43
CA LYS A 110 -10.38 -15.64 15.25
C LYS A 110 -10.30 -17.18 15.29
N VAL A 111 -11.44 -17.85 15.15
CA VAL A 111 -11.50 -19.31 15.12
C VAL A 111 -10.80 -19.84 13.88
N ASP A 112 -11.18 -19.33 12.69
CA ASP A 112 -10.60 -19.75 11.41
C ASP A 112 -9.10 -19.46 11.37
N LEU A 113 -8.68 -18.29 11.88
CA LEU A 113 -7.27 -17.90 11.95
C LEU A 113 -6.47 -18.84 12.86
N LYS A 114 -7.04 -19.24 14.02
CA LYS A 114 -6.41 -20.23 14.92
C LYS A 114 -6.30 -21.60 14.28
N ASP A 115 -7.33 -22.04 13.58
CA ASP A 115 -7.32 -23.34 12.91
C ASP A 115 -6.28 -23.34 11.77
N PHE A 116 -6.13 -22.21 11.06
CA PHE A 116 -5.08 -22.03 10.07
C PHE A 116 -3.67 -22.09 10.71
N ILE A 117 -3.46 -21.42 11.85
CA ILE A 117 -2.18 -21.49 12.59
C ILE A 117 -1.85 -22.91 12.99
N LYS A 118 -2.82 -23.65 13.57
CA LYS A 118 -2.64 -25.05 13.97
C LYS A 118 -2.31 -25.94 12.77
N LYS A 119 -2.99 -25.74 11.64
CA LYS A 119 -2.78 -26.53 10.42
C LYS A 119 -1.37 -26.37 9.85
N HIS A 120 -0.80 -25.15 9.89
CA HIS A 120 0.46 -24.84 9.23
C HIS A 120 1.66 -24.75 10.19
N ALA A 121 1.43 -24.72 11.50
CA ALA A 121 2.39 -24.67 12.58
C ALA A 121 3.30 -23.41 12.62
N ASP A 122 3.57 -22.77 11.50
CA ASP A 122 4.40 -21.56 11.38
C ASP A 122 3.79 -20.64 10.31
N VAL A 123 3.29 -19.48 10.70
CA VAL A 123 2.53 -18.57 9.83
C VAL A 123 2.96 -17.12 10.05
N VAL A 124 2.68 -16.30 9.05
CA VAL A 124 2.79 -14.84 9.17
C VAL A 124 1.39 -14.23 9.14
N LEU A 125 1.10 -13.41 10.15
CA LEU A 125 -0.15 -12.65 10.25
C LEU A 125 0.10 -11.20 9.88
N LYS A 126 -0.78 -10.60 9.07
CA LYS A 126 -0.63 -9.23 8.55
C LYS A 126 -1.98 -8.51 8.51
N PRO A 127 -2.04 -7.19 8.76
CA PRO A 127 -3.19 -6.37 8.39
C PRO A 127 -3.23 -6.17 6.87
N LEU A 128 -4.38 -5.84 6.31
CA LEU A 128 -4.52 -5.59 4.86
C LEU A 128 -4.07 -4.20 4.44
N ASP A 129 -4.16 -3.23 5.35
CA ASP A 129 -3.95 -1.80 5.10
C ASP A 129 -2.55 -1.28 5.51
N GLY A 130 -1.74 -2.11 6.17
CA GLY A 130 -0.42 -1.74 6.67
C GLY A 130 0.71 -1.89 5.65
N MET A 131 1.76 -1.07 5.81
CA MET A 131 3.01 -1.15 5.06
C MET A 131 4.24 -1.06 5.98
N GLY A 132 5.43 -1.30 5.41
CA GLY A 132 6.70 -1.08 6.09
C GLY A 132 6.96 -2.02 7.27
N GLY A 133 6.44 -3.25 7.22
CA GLY A 133 6.64 -4.25 8.26
C GLY A 133 5.81 -4.05 9.53
N LYS A 134 5.05 -2.95 9.65
CA LYS A 134 4.25 -2.67 10.85
C LYS A 134 3.14 -3.70 11.03
N SER A 135 3.00 -4.18 12.26
CA SER A 135 1.97 -5.17 12.64
C SER A 135 2.03 -6.48 11.84
N ILE A 136 3.21 -6.86 11.37
CA ILE A 136 3.47 -8.19 10.81
C ILE A 136 4.02 -9.08 11.93
N PHE A 137 3.38 -10.21 12.15
CA PHE A 137 3.75 -11.15 13.21
C PHE A 137 4.02 -12.53 12.60
N ARG A 138 5.20 -13.09 12.87
CA ARG A 138 5.43 -14.52 12.69
C ARG A 138 4.97 -15.24 13.95
N VAL A 139 4.12 -16.23 13.79
CA VAL A 139 3.46 -16.94 14.90
C VAL A 139 3.58 -18.45 14.68
N LYS A 140 4.04 -19.16 15.70
CA LYS A 140 4.00 -20.62 15.75
C LYS A 140 2.76 -21.07 16.51
N ASP A 141 2.32 -22.30 16.27
CA ASP A 141 1.15 -22.90 16.94
C ASP A 141 1.34 -23.04 18.46
N THR A 142 2.58 -22.99 18.94
CA THR A 142 2.96 -23.04 20.35
C THR A 142 3.15 -21.67 21.02
N ASP A 143 2.88 -20.56 20.28
CA ASP A 143 3.08 -19.21 20.81
C ASP A 143 1.96 -18.83 21.78
N ASP A 144 2.33 -18.45 23.00
CA ASP A 144 1.38 -18.03 24.04
C ASP A 144 0.63 -16.75 23.72
N ASN A 145 1.17 -15.91 22.82
CA ASN A 145 0.61 -14.61 22.46
C ASN A 145 -0.41 -14.65 21.31
N ILE A 146 -0.72 -15.84 20.75
CA ILE A 146 -1.64 -15.97 19.60
C ILE A 146 -2.93 -15.16 19.82
N ASN A 147 -3.54 -15.27 21.01
CA ASN A 147 -4.80 -14.62 21.30
C ASN A 147 -4.68 -13.08 21.22
N VAL A 148 -3.63 -12.51 21.81
CA VAL A 148 -3.39 -11.08 21.85
C VAL A 148 -3.11 -10.54 20.43
N ILE A 149 -2.31 -11.27 19.66
CA ILE A 149 -2.00 -10.91 18.28
C ILE A 149 -3.27 -10.91 17.42
N LEU A 150 -4.08 -11.97 17.52
CA LEU A 150 -5.34 -12.06 16.78
C LEU A 150 -6.33 -10.97 17.20
N GLU A 151 -6.42 -10.66 18.52
CA GLU A 151 -7.24 -9.55 19.00
C GLU A 151 -6.81 -8.20 18.45
N THR A 152 -5.51 -7.96 18.38
CA THR A 152 -4.94 -6.74 17.81
C THR A 152 -5.28 -6.62 16.33
N LEU A 153 -5.05 -7.67 15.55
CA LEU A 153 -5.25 -7.64 14.09
C LEU A 153 -6.72 -7.64 13.68
N THR A 154 -7.60 -8.22 14.51
CA THR A 154 -9.05 -8.26 14.22
C THR A 154 -9.84 -7.22 15.02
N ALA A 155 -9.16 -6.27 15.66
CA ALA A 155 -9.79 -5.19 16.42
C ALA A 155 -10.81 -4.44 15.54
N LYS A 156 -11.94 -4.04 16.15
CA LYS A 156 -13.04 -3.32 15.46
C LYS A 156 -13.60 -4.04 14.22
N GLY A 157 -13.45 -5.38 14.15
CA GLY A 157 -13.92 -6.17 13.01
C GLY A 157 -13.00 -6.13 11.78
N SER A 158 -11.76 -5.67 11.94
CA SER A 158 -10.76 -5.68 10.88
C SER A 158 -10.48 -7.09 10.36
N ILE A 159 -10.07 -7.17 9.11
CA ILE A 159 -9.69 -8.42 8.45
C ILE A 159 -8.19 -8.59 8.58
N ALA A 160 -7.76 -9.80 8.97
CA ALA A 160 -6.36 -10.21 8.98
C ALA A 160 -6.08 -11.21 7.85
N LEU A 161 -4.86 -11.18 7.34
CA LEU A 161 -4.32 -12.16 6.42
C LEU A 161 -3.37 -13.07 7.19
N ALA A 162 -3.60 -14.38 7.14
CA ALA A 162 -2.70 -15.42 7.64
C ALA A 162 -2.08 -16.15 6.46
N GLN A 163 -0.78 -16.33 6.48
CA GLN A 163 -0.03 -16.90 5.37
C GLN A 163 1.02 -17.88 5.91
N LYS A 164 1.13 -19.06 5.30
CA LYS A 164 2.17 -20.01 5.63
C LYS A 164 3.54 -19.33 5.52
N TYR A 165 4.37 -19.50 6.55
CA TYR A 165 5.72 -18.91 6.55
C TYR A 165 6.60 -19.55 5.47
N ILE A 166 7.38 -18.74 4.80
CA ILE A 166 8.39 -19.13 3.80
C ILE A 166 9.76 -18.97 4.43
N PRO A 167 10.44 -20.07 4.81
CA PRO A 167 11.74 -19.99 5.50
C PRO A 167 12.83 -19.28 4.69
N GLU A 168 12.74 -19.34 3.37
CA GLU A 168 13.72 -18.77 2.45
C GLU A 168 13.78 -17.24 2.50
N ILE A 169 12.81 -16.57 3.20
CA ILE A 169 12.84 -15.12 3.40
C ILE A 169 14.14 -14.63 4.08
N VAL A 170 14.81 -15.49 4.84
CA VAL A 170 16.11 -15.18 5.44
C VAL A 170 17.19 -14.90 4.40
N LEU A 171 17.01 -15.39 3.17
CA LEU A 171 17.88 -15.12 2.03
C LEU A 171 17.49 -13.81 1.32
N GLY A 172 16.45 -13.17 1.77
CA GLY A 172 15.91 -11.93 1.21
C GLY A 172 14.78 -12.14 0.22
N ASP A 173 14.26 -11.02 -0.27
CA ASP A 173 13.25 -10.97 -1.32
C ASP A 173 13.71 -10.14 -2.52
N LYS A 174 12.93 -10.18 -3.59
CA LYS A 174 13.19 -9.39 -4.80
C LYS A 174 11.99 -8.51 -5.11
N ARG A 175 12.22 -7.22 -5.26
CA ARG A 175 11.23 -6.28 -5.76
C ARG A 175 11.40 -6.10 -7.25
N ILE A 176 10.39 -6.46 -8.01
CA ILE A 176 10.32 -6.29 -9.47
C ILE A 176 9.42 -5.10 -9.74
N LEU A 177 9.95 -4.09 -10.46
CA LEU A 177 9.16 -2.95 -10.91
C LEU A 177 8.54 -3.28 -12.27
N MET A 178 7.24 -3.06 -12.39
CA MET A 178 6.48 -3.19 -13.63
C MET A 178 6.08 -1.81 -14.14
N ILE A 179 6.27 -1.54 -15.43
CA ILE A 179 5.83 -0.30 -16.09
C ILE A 179 5.06 -0.72 -17.33
N ASP A 180 3.80 -0.32 -17.41
CA ASP A 180 2.89 -0.65 -18.51
C ASP A 180 2.85 -2.16 -18.85
N GLY A 181 2.82 -3.00 -17.79
CA GLY A 181 2.78 -4.46 -17.93
C GLY A 181 4.13 -5.13 -18.18
N GLU A 182 5.19 -4.38 -18.43
CA GLU A 182 6.53 -4.90 -18.72
C GLU A 182 7.46 -4.79 -17.49
N PRO A 183 8.21 -5.83 -17.14
CA PRO A 183 9.18 -5.77 -16.06
C PRO A 183 10.40 -4.93 -16.45
N VAL A 184 10.82 -4.04 -15.57
CA VAL A 184 12.13 -3.39 -15.69
C VAL A 184 13.22 -4.47 -15.63
N PRO A 185 14.27 -4.40 -16.47
CA PRO A 185 15.29 -5.48 -16.61
C PRO A 185 16.20 -5.66 -15.38
N PHE A 186 15.96 -4.90 -14.32
CA PHE A 186 16.67 -4.98 -13.06
C PHE A 186 15.69 -5.21 -11.91
N VAL A 187 16.15 -5.97 -10.90
CA VAL A 187 15.38 -6.21 -9.68
C VAL A 187 16.14 -5.65 -8.48
N LEU A 188 15.41 -5.12 -7.52
CA LEU A 188 15.97 -4.73 -6.23
C LEU A 188 15.98 -5.97 -5.31
N ALA A 189 17.16 -6.49 -5.00
CA ALA A 189 17.31 -7.50 -3.96
C ALA A 189 17.33 -6.82 -2.60
N ARG A 190 16.43 -7.27 -1.69
CA ARG A 190 16.38 -6.81 -0.31
C ARG A 190 16.82 -7.97 0.57
N ILE A 191 17.93 -7.80 1.23
CA ILE A 191 18.51 -8.81 2.13
C ILE A 191 18.37 -8.27 3.54
N PRO A 192 17.63 -8.96 4.43
CA PRO A 192 17.47 -8.54 5.82
C PRO A 192 18.83 -8.37 6.50
N GLN A 193 18.99 -7.34 7.30
CA GLN A 193 20.20 -7.08 8.07
C GLN A 193 19.85 -7.00 9.55
N GLY A 194 20.55 -7.77 10.38
CA GLY A 194 20.33 -7.75 11.83
C GLY A 194 18.96 -8.29 12.24
N ASP A 195 18.26 -7.56 13.10
CA ASP A 195 16.98 -7.93 13.69
C ASP A 195 15.75 -7.51 12.84
N ASP A 196 15.93 -7.28 11.54
CA ASP A 196 14.86 -6.88 10.60
C ASP A 196 13.92 -8.06 10.22
N PHE A 197 13.28 -8.70 11.24
CA PHE A 197 12.30 -9.79 11.04
C PHE A 197 11.04 -9.55 11.85
#